data_c008085d9001ec8f81d11bb55cda8a7c
#
_entry.id   c008085d9001ec8f81d11bb55cda8a7c
#
_cell.length_a   1.000
_cell.length_b   1.000
_cell.length_c   1.000
_cell.angle_alpha   90.00
_cell.angle_beta   90.00
_cell.angle_gamma   90.00
#
_symmetry.space_group_name_H-M   'P 1'
#
loop_
_entity.id
_entity.type
_entity.pdbx_description
1 polymer ?
#
loop_
_entity_poly.entity_id
_entity_poly.type
_entity_poly.pdbx_seq_one_letter_code
_entity_poly.pdbx_strand_id
1 'polypeptide(L)'
;LHRLIRRQRQMCIRDRDDLEKIEAEMKKIVKENLEITCFTKPREEAIAFMKERKEPYKVELIEDLPEDSVISFYQQGEFIDLCAGPHLMTTKPVKAFKLTSIAGAYWRGNEKNQMLTRIYGTAFAKKADLKDYLTMMEEAKKRDHRKLGKELGLFMMRDEGPGFPFFLPNGMVLKNTLLDYWREIHNLSLIHI
;
A
#
# COMPACT_ATOMS: atom_id res chain seq x y z
N LEU A 1 6.66 10.88 -0.80
CA LEU A 1 5.48 10.61 -1.63
C LEU A 1 4.79 9.37 -1.12
N HIS A 2 4.09 9.44 0.05
CA HIS A 2 3.79 8.19 0.71
C HIS A 2 2.56 8.21 1.55
N ARG A 3 1.83 7.15 1.50
CA ARG A 3 0.70 6.75 2.34
C ARG A 3 -0.54 7.60 2.15
N LEU A 4 -1.14 7.30 1.07
CA LEU A 4 -2.42 7.84 0.67
C LEU A 4 -3.56 7.15 1.40
N ILE A 5 -4.35 7.99 2.04
CA ILE A 5 -5.77 7.84 2.31
C ILE A 5 -6.13 6.60 3.13
N ARG A 6 -6.09 6.76 4.44
CA ARG A 6 -6.85 5.93 5.36
C ARG A 6 -8.16 6.63 5.68
N ARG A 7 -9.25 6.24 5.07
CA ARG A 7 -10.58 6.61 5.54
C ARG A 7 -11.22 5.42 6.19
N GLN A 8 -11.47 5.55 7.50
CA GLN A 8 -12.16 4.55 8.29
C GLN A 8 -13.64 4.93 8.36
N ARG A 9 -14.42 4.52 7.39
CA ARG A 9 -15.87 4.42 7.53
C ARG A 9 -16.30 3.00 7.22
N GLN A 10 -17.22 2.49 8.03
CA GLN A 10 -17.98 1.28 7.77
C GLN A 10 -18.76 1.44 6.47
N MET A 11 -18.12 1.26 5.35
CA MET A 11 -18.82 1.06 4.09
C MET A 11 -18.18 -0.11 3.39
N CYS A 12 -19.02 -1.04 3.06
CA CYS A 12 -18.70 -2.18 2.23
C CYS A 12 -18.23 -1.71 0.85
N ILE A 13 -16.97 -1.31 0.73
CA ILE A 13 -16.31 -1.25 -0.57
C ILE A 13 -16.13 -2.71 -0.94
N ARG A 14 -16.99 -3.22 -1.81
CA ARG A 14 -17.09 -4.65 -2.10
C ARG A 14 -16.34 -5.04 -3.35
N ASP A 15 -16.20 -4.12 -4.33
CA ASP A 15 -15.78 -4.46 -5.67
C ASP A 15 -14.79 -3.47 -6.30
N ARG A 16 -14.15 -3.95 -7.37
CA ARG A 16 -13.27 -3.11 -8.22
C ARG A 16 -13.99 -1.91 -8.83
N ASP A 17 -15.27 -2.04 -9.08
CA ASP A 17 -16.13 -0.98 -9.64
C ASP A 17 -16.22 0.23 -8.70
N ASP A 18 -16.13 0.01 -7.40
CA ASP A 18 -16.11 1.09 -6.43
C ASP A 18 -14.79 1.88 -6.48
N LEU A 19 -13.66 1.25 -6.85
CA LEU A 19 -12.40 1.97 -7.04
C LEU A 19 -12.49 3.00 -8.16
N GLU A 20 -13.18 2.69 -9.25
CA GLU A 20 -13.34 3.63 -10.36
C GLU A 20 -14.20 4.84 -9.97
N LYS A 21 -15.26 4.63 -9.19
CA LYS A 21 -16.09 5.70 -8.64
C LYS A 21 -15.28 6.60 -7.69
N ILE A 22 -14.49 5.99 -6.81
CA ILE A 22 -13.62 6.72 -5.89
C ILE A 22 -12.57 7.52 -6.66
N GLU A 23 -11.93 6.93 -7.69
CA GLU A 23 -10.98 7.67 -8.54
C GLU A 23 -11.64 8.84 -9.27
N ALA A 24 -12.88 8.68 -9.75
CA ALA A 24 -13.61 9.75 -10.40
C ALA A 24 -13.86 10.92 -9.43
N GLU A 25 -14.23 10.63 -8.18
CA GLU A 25 -14.43 11.64 -7.16
C GLU A 25 -13.12 12.30 -6.76
N MET A 26 -12.05 11.54 -6.56
CA MET A 26 -10.70 12.08 -6.33
C MET A 26 -10.26 13.04 -7.43
N LYS A 27 -10.57 12.73 -8.70
CA LYS A 27 -10.26 13.62 -9.83
C LYS A 27 -11.03 14.93 -9.77
N LYS A 28 -12.26 14.94 -9.25
CA LYS A 28 -13.04 16.17 -9.04
C LYS A 28 -12.39 17.02 -7.94
N ILE A 29 -12.08 16.41 -6.78
CA ILE A 29 -11.41 17.07 -5.67
C ILE A 29 -10.07 17.71 -6.09
N VAL A 30 -9.29 17.02 -6.93
CA VAL A 30 -8.03 17.57 -7.47
C VAL A 30 -8.30 18.79 -8.37
N LYS A 31 -9.38 18.78 -9.16
CA LYS A 31 -9.76 19.92 -10.01
C LYS A 31 -10.24 21.13 -9.22
N GLU A 32 -10.86 20.91 -8.07
CA GLU A 32 -11.33 21.96 -7.17
C GLU A 32 -10.17 22.74 -6.55
N ASN A 33 -8.96 22.15 -6.55
CA ASN A 33 -7.76 22.79 -6.01
C ASN A 33 -7.93 23.26 -4.56
N LEU A 34 -8.46 22.39 -3.71
CA LEU A 34 -8.70 22.70 -2.30
C LEU A 34 -7.38 22.93 -1.58
N GLU A 35 -7.36 23.94 -0.70
CA GLU A 35 -6.28 24.18 0.22
C GLU A 35 -6.27 23.11 1.33
N ILE A 36 -5.06 22.70 1.73
CA ILE A 36 -4.86 21.76 2.82
C ILE A 36 -4.18 22.52 3.96
N THR A 37 -4.91 22.77 5.01
CA THR A 37 -4.44 23.52 6.17
C THR A 37 -4.14 22.60 7.34
N CYS A 38 -3.07 22.92 8.08
CA CYS A 38 -2.71 22.22 9.31
C CYS A 38 -3.08 23.06 10.52
N PHE A 39 -3.68 22.43 11.52
CA PHE A 39 -3.90 23.05 12.83
C PHE A 39 -3.67 22.04 13.95
N THR A 40 -3.38 22.53 15.14
CA THR A 40 -3.14 21.71 16.34
C THR A 40 -4.19 21.96 17.39
N LYS A 41 -4.45 20.96 18.22
CA LYS A 41 -5.33 21.08 19.38
C LYS A 41 -4.69 20.40 20.59
N PRO A 42 -4.95 20.92 21.81
CA PRO A 42 -4.66 20.19 23.04
C PRO A 42 -5.37 18.84 23.07
N ARG A 43 -4.80 17.85 23.75
CA ARG A 43 -5.31 16.47 23.79
C ARG A 43 -6.79 16.38 24.14
N GLU A 44 -7.24 17.06 25.20
CA GLU A 44 -8.62 17.01 25.65
C GLU A 44 -9.58 17.56 24.59
N GLU A 45 -9.23 18.69 23.98
CA GLU A 45 -10.01 19.29 22.89
C GLU A 45 -10.02 18.40 21.64
N ALA A 46 -8.88 17.75 21.31
CA ALA A 46 -8.77 16.84 20.18
C ALA A 46 -9.66 15.61 20.36
N ILE A 47 -9.70 15.04 21.56
CA ILE A 47 -10.59 13.92 21.89
C ILE A 47 -12.06 14.34 21.80
N ALA A 48 -12.42 15.48 22.39
CA ALA A 48 -13.79 16.01 22.32
C ALA A 48 -14.21 16.25 20.86
N PHE A 49 -13.34 16.86 20.06
CA PHE A 49 -13.56 17.14 18.66
C PHE A 49 -13.78 15.87 17.83
N MET A 50 -13.00 14.81 18.07
CA MET A 50 -13.17 13.53 17.35
C MET A 50 -14.40 12.77 17.83
N LYS A 51 -14.79 12.88 19.11
CA LYS A 51 -16.05 12.31 19.62
C LYS A 51 -17.28 12.97 18.99
N GLU A 52 -17.29 14.28 18.86
CA GLU A 52 -18.35 15.02 18.16
C GLU A 52 -18.50 14.57 16.70
N ARG A 53 -17.39 14.33 16.02
CA ARG A 53 -17.36 13.84 14.64
C ARG A 53 -17.66 12.34 14.49
N LYS A 54 -17.91 11.63 15.60
CA LYS A 54 -18.18 10.17 15.63
C LYS A 54 -17.07 9.33 14.98
N GLU A 55 -15.82 9.66 15.30
CA GLU A 55 -14.64 8.97 14.80
C GLU A 55 -13.92 8.19 15.94
N PRO A 56 -14.48 7.05 16.40
CA PRO A 56 -13.99 6.36 17.60
C PRO A 56 -12.55 5.86 17.47
N TYR A 57 -12.14 5.43 16.27
CA TYR A 57 -10.76 4.98 16.01
C TYR A 57 -9.74 6.11 16.14
N LYS A 58 -10.14 7.35 15.84
CA LYS A 58 -9.27 8.52 16.03
C LYS A 58 -9.12 8.88 17.49
N VAL A 59 -10.20 8.75 18.26
CA VAL A 59 -10.15 8.94 19.71
C VAL A 59 -9.16 7.95 20.33
N GLU A 60 -9.27 6.67 20.01
CA GLU A 60 -8.37 5.62 20.48
C GLU A 60 -6.90 5.89 20.07
N LEU A 61 -6.67 6.39 18.85
CA LEU A 61 -5.33 6.76 18.41
C LEU A 61 -4.74 7.94 19.20
N ILE A 62 -5.56 8.94 19.55
CA ILE A 62 -5.13 10.09 20.34
C ILE A 62 -4.81 9.67 21.77
N GLU A 63 -5.63 8.79 22.36
CA GLU A 63 -5.42 8.27 23.71
C GLU A 63 -4.11 7.49 23.85
N ASP A 64 -3.68 6.78 22.80
CA ASP A 64 -2.44 6.00 22.77
C ASP A 64 -1.18 6.83 22.51
N LEU A 65 -1.30 8.08 22.08
CA LEU A 65 -0.13 8.92 21.85
C LEU A 65 0.54 9.26 23.20
N PRO A 66 1.88 9.43 23.25
CA PRO A 66 2.58 9.95 24.42
C PRO A 66 2.00 11.29 24.88
N GLU A 67 2.06 11.58 26.19
CA GLU A 67 1.44 12.79 26.76
C GLU A 67 1.97 14.09 26.14
N ASP A 68 3.23 14.15 25.81
CA ASP A 68 3.91 15.31 25.22
C ASP A 68 3.69 15.45 23.70
N SER A 69 2.87 14.58 23.08
CA SER A 69 2.68 14.59 21.64
C SER A 69 1.84 15.78 21.19
N VAL A 70 2.33 16.49 20.17
CA VAL A 70 1.55 17.52 19.47
C VAL A 70 0.51 16.84 18.58
N ILE A 71 -0.77 17.10 18.85
CA ILE A 71 -1.87 16.53 18.10
C ILE A 71 -2.23 17.48 16.97
N SER A 72 -1.91 17.08 15.75
CA SER A 72 -2.14 17.85 14.54
C SER A 72 -3.23 17.24 13.67
N PHE A 73 -3.98 18.12 13.03
CA PHE A 73 -5.05 17.82 12.11
C PHE A 73 -4.78 18.49 10.77
N TYR A 74 -5.21 17.84 9.72
CA TYR A 74 -5.21 18.42 8.39
C TYR A 74 -6.62 18.51 7.86
N GLN A 75 -6.95 19.70 7.37
CA GLN A 75 -8.26 20.01 6.83
C GLN A 75 -8.18 20.26 5.33
N GLN A 76 -9.09 19.65 4.58
CA GLN A 76 -9.28 19.83 3.16
C GLN A 76 -10.77 20.03 2.88
N GLY A 77 -11.19 21.27 2.70
CA GLY A 77 -12.62 21.60 2.65
C GLY A 77 -13.32 21.19 3.95
N GLU A 78 -14.36 20.38 3.84
CA GLU A 78 -15.08 19.86 5.01
C GLU A 78 -14.43 18.62 5.64
N PHE A 79 -13.48 18.01 4.95
CA PHE A 79 -12.79 16.81 5.43
C PHE A 79 -11.65 17.20 6.37
N ILE A 80 -11.66 16.60 7.57
CA ILE A 80 -10.61 16.79 8.58
C ILE A 80 -10.12 15.42 9.04
N ASP A 81 -8.81 15.25 9.11
CA ASP A 81 -8.21 14.04 9.62
C ASP A 81 -7.03 14.27 10.56
N LEU A 82 -6.83 13.34 11.50
CA LEU A 82 -5.67 13.29 12.38
C LEU A 82 -4.45 12.83 11.60
N CYS A 83 -3.42 13.66 11.52
CA CYS A 83 -2.19 13.29 10.84
C CYS A 83 -0.99 14.11 11.33
N ALA A 84 0.17 13.45 11.44
CA ALA A 84 1.42 14.13 11.79
C ALA A 84 2.03 14.93 10.61
N GLY A 85 1.57 14.69 9.38
CA GLY A 85 2.12 15.35 8.18
C GLY A 85 3.54 14.90 7.81
N PRO A 86 4.26 15.70 7.00
CA PRO A 86 3.75 16.87 6.25
C PRO A 86 2.86 16.49 5.06
N HIS A 87 2.00 17.40 4.65
CA HIS A 87 1.14 17.25 3.48
C HIS A 87 1.40 18.34 2.43
N LEU A 88 0.83 18.15 1.25
CA LEU A 88 0.79 19.18 0.22
C LEU A 88 -0.05 20.38 0.71
N MET A 89 0.26 21.56 0.21
CA MET A 89 -0.50 22.77 0.54
C MET A 89 -1.85 22.82 -0.17
N THR A 90 -1.97 22.14 -1.31
CA THR A 90 -3.20 22.08 -2.11
C THR A 90 -3.33 20.74 -2.81
N THR A 91 -4.54 20.41 -3.29
CA THR A 91 -4.81 19.17 -4.01
C THR A 91 -4.33 19.19 -5.46
N LYS A 92 -4.08 20.35 -6.06
CA LYS A 92 -3.73 20.55 -7.47
C LYS A 92 -2.51 19.77 -7.98
N PRO A 93 -1.43 19.57 -7.21
CA PRO A 93 -0.27 18.81 -7.66
C PRO A 93 -0.53 17.33 -7.91
N VAL A 94 -1.58 16.74 -7.32
CA VAL A 94 -1.89 15.31 -7.39
C VAL A 94 -2.61 14.99 -8.71
N LYS A 95 -1.89 15.01 -9.84
CA LYS A 95 -2.47 14.86 -11.19
C LYS A 95 -2.42 13.42 -11.73
N ALA A 96 -1.51 12.63 -11.25
CA ALA A 96 -1.23 11.29 -11.75
C ALA A 96 -1.31 10.29 -10.61
N PHE A 97 -2.47 9.67 -10.41
CA PHE A 97 -2.69 8.64 -9.41
C PHE A 97 -3.58 7.52 -9.96
N LYS A 98 -3.46 6.35 -9.36
CA LYS A 98 -4.27 5.17 -9.66
C LYS A 98 -4.53 4.39 -8.37
N LEU A 99 -5.77 3.97 -8.17
CA LEU A 99 -6.11 2.99 -7.13
C LEU A 99 -5.85 1.59 -7.71
N THR A 100 -5.13 0.76 -6.96
CA THR A 100 -4.61 -0.51 -7.48
C THR A 100 -5.32 -1.73 -6.93
N SER A 101 -5.67 -1.70 -5.65
CA SER A 101 -6.28 -2.87 -5.00
C SER A 101 -7.02 -2.53 -3.72
N ILE A 102 -7.83 -3.49 -3.28
CA ILE A 102 -8.54 -3.48 -2.00
C ILE A 102 -8.11 -4.70 -1.21
N ALA A 103 -7.91 -4.56 0.08
CA ALA A 103 -7.69 -5.69 0.99
C ALA A 103 -8.39 -5.45 2.33
N GLY A 104 -8.86 -6.54 2.97
CA GLY A 104 -9.25 -6.50 4.37
C GLY A 104 -8.03 -6.31 5.27
N ALA A 105 -8.19 -5.58 6.36
CA ALA A 105 -7.18 -5.43 7.38
C ALA A 105 -7.84 -5.29 8.75
N TYR A 106 -7.48 -6.13 9.70
CA TYR A 106 -7.96 -6.00 11.05
C TYR A 106 -7.40 -4.75 11.73
N TRP A 107 -8.22 -4.08 12.53
CA TRP A 107 -7.80 -2.93 13.30
C TRP A 107 -6.61 -3.33 14.18
N ARG A 108 -5.51 -2.57 14.11
CA ARG A 108 -4.24 -2.85 14.81
C ARG A 108 -3.62 -4.22 14.55
N GLY A 109 -4.00 -4.88 13.47
CA GLY A 109 -3.47 -6.19 13.12
C GLY A 109 -3.97 -7.34 13.99
N ASN A 110 -4.94 -7.11 14.85
CA ASN A 110 -5.52 -8.13 15.72
C ASN A 110 -6.82 -8.66 15.08
N GLU A 111 -6.86 -9.97 14.85
CA GLU A 111 -8.01 -10.66 14.22
C GLU A 111 -9.30 -10.61 15.03
N LYS A 112 -9.22 -10.33 16.34
CA LYS A 112 -10.37 -10.14 17.22
C LYS A 112 -11.03 -8.77 17.06
N ASN A 113 -10.33 -7.82 16.46
CA ASN A 113 -10.83 -6.49 16.20
C ASN A 113 -11.60 -6.44 14.89
N GLN A 114 -12.34 -5.36 14.68
CA GLN A 114 -13.11 -5.17 13.47
C GLN A 114 -12.22 -5.16 12.23
N MET A 115 -12.66 -5.89 11.21
CA MET A 115 -12.02 -5.87 9.89
C MET A 115 -12.41 -4.61 9.13
N LEU A 116 -11.42 -3.86 8.71
CA LEU A 116 -11.55 -2.63 7.93
C LEU A 116 -11.16 -2.90 6.48
N THR A 117 -11.66 -2.08 5.57
CA THR A 117 -11.26 -2.12 4.16
C THR A 117 -10.09 -1.17 3.93
N ARG A 118 -9.00 -1.71 3.39
CA ARG A 118 -7.82 -0.94 3.00
C ARG A 118 -7.77 -0.80 1.49
N ILE A 119 -7.71 0.44 1.01
CA ILE A 119 -7.54 0.76 -0.40
C ILE A 119 -6.07 1.10 -0.64
N TYR A 120 -5.49 0.47 -1.64
CA TYR A 120 -4.13 0.76 -2.10
C TYR A 120 -4.16 1.58 -3.37
N GLY A 121 -3.24 2.52 -3.46
CA GLY A 121 -3.07 3.37 -4.63
C GLY A 121 -1.64 3.85 -4.76
N THR A 122 -1.33 4.42 -5.91
CA THR A 122 -0.04 5.03 -6.20
C THR A 122 -0.25 6.39 -6.86
N ALA A 123 0.71 7.29 -6.68
CA ALA A 123 0.69 8.61 -7.30
C ALA A 123 2.10 9.01 -7.75
N PHE A 124 2.17 9.73 -8.86
CA PHE A 124 3.39 10.23 -9.46
C PHE A 124 3.26 11.72 -9.82
N ALA A 125 4.38 12.40 -9.97
CA ALA A 125 4.38 13.79 -10.39
C ALA A 125 3.91 13.96 -11.85
N LYS A 126 4.24 12.99 -12.70
CA LYS A 126 3.90 13.01 -14.14
C LYS A 126 3.04 11.81 -14.52
N LYS A 127 2.15 12.03 -15.48
CA LYS A 127 1.30 10.93 -16.02
C LYS A 127 2.12 9.88 -16.77
N ALA A 128 3.25 10.25 -17.37
CA ALA A 128 4.15 9.31 -18.03
C ALA A 128 4.70 8.30 -17.04
N ASP A 129 5.24 8.78 -15.92
CA ASP A 129 5.83 7.93 -14.86
C ASP A 129 4.79 6.95 -14.28
N LEU A 130 3.54 7.41 -14.13
CA LEU A 130 2.44 6.53 -13.70
C LEU A 130 2.17 5.45 -14.75
N LYS A 131 2.14 5.79 -16.04
CA LYS A 131 1.92 4.83 -17.13
C LYS A 131 3.03 3.79 -17.17
N ASP A 132 4.28 4.23 -17.07
CA ASP A 132 5.45 3.33 -17.07
C ASP A 132 5.42 2.40 -15.88
N TYR A 133 5.07 2.90 -14.70
CA TYR A 133 4.88 2.07 -13.50
C TYR A 133 3.77 1.02 -13.67
N LEU A 134 2.62 1.39 -14.22
CA LEU A 134 1.52 0.45 -14.45
C LEU A 134 1.91 -0.62 -15.46
N THR A 135 2.61 -0.24 -16.53
CA THR A 135 3.15 -1.18 -17.53
C THR A 135 4.15 -2.14 -16.89
N MET A 136 5.07 -1.63 -16.07
CA MET A 136 6.02 -2.45 -15.32
C MET A 136 5.32 -3.47 -14.40
N MET A 137 4.24 -3.04 -13.71
CA MET A 137 3.46 -3.92 -12.85
C MET A 137 2.71 -5.01 -13.63
N GLU A 138 2.21 -4.70 -14.82
CA GLU A 138 1.59 -5.70 -15.71
C GLU A 138 2.62 -6.71 -16.22
N GLU A 139 3.78 -6.23 -16.65
CA GLU A 139 4.89 -7.09 -17.06
C GLU A 139 5.39 -7.98 -15.90
N ALA A 140 5.49 -7.43 -14.69
CA ALA A 140 5.84 -8.20 -13.51
C ALA A 140 4.86 -9.35 -13.24
N LYS A 141 3.55 -9.11 -13.43
CA LYS A 141 2.53 -10.19 -13.31
C LYS A 141 2.71 -11.28 -14.35
N LYS A 142 3.09 -10.93 -15.59
CA LYS A 142 3.37 -11.92 -16.65
C LYS A 142 4.60 -12.77 -16.33
N ARG A 143 5.57 -12.17 -15.61
CA ARG A 143 6.84 -12.81 -15.22
C ARG A 143 6.78 -13.48 -13.84
N ASP A 144 5.60 -13.69 -13.26
CA ASP A 144 5.48 -14.38 -11.97
C ASP A 144 6.11 -15.78 -12.07
N HIS A 145 7.15 -16.01 -11.28
CA HIS A 145 7.91 -17.27 -11.29
C HIS A 145 7.04 -18.49 -10.98
N ARG A 146 5.97 -18.34 -10.20
CA ARG A 146 5.03 -19.43 -9.88
C ARG A 146 4.23 -19.85 -11.11
N LYS A 147 3.81 -18.87 -11.91
CA LYS A 147 3.13 -19.10 -13.18
C LYS A 147 4.07 -19.72 -14.20
N LEU A 148 5.19 -19.05 -14.47
CA LEU A 148 6.19 -19.50 -15.44
C LEU A 148 6.79 -20.83 -15.05
N GLY A 149 7.08 -21.06 -13.78
CA GLY A 149 7.62 -22.31 -13.30
C GLY A 149 6.69 -23.50 -13.54
N LYS A 150 5.37 -23.29 -13.39
CA LYS A 150 4.37 -24.30 -13.70
C LYS A 150 4.24 -24.52 -15.22
N GLU A 151 4.13 -23.44 -16.00
CA GLU A 151 3.97 -23.49 -17.45
C GLU A 151 5.17 -24.15 -18.15
N LEU A 152 6.38 -23.89 -17.67
CA LEU A 152 7.63 -24.43 -18.20
C LEU A 152 8.02 -25.79 -17.58
N GLY A 153 7.25 -26.32 -16.66
CA GLY A 153 7.54 -27.59 -15.99
C GLY A 153 8.86 -27.54 -15.21
N LEU A 154 9.13 -26.45 -14.49
CA LEU A 154 10.36 -26.28 -13.74
C LEU A 154 10.28 -26.89 -12.34
N PHE A 155 9.14 -26.78 -11.70
CA PHE A 155 8.90 -27.32 -10.36
C PHE A 155 7.42 -27.59 -10.13
N MET A 156 7.14 -28.37 -9.10
CA MET A 156 5.79 -28.63 -8.60
C MET A 156 5.77 -28.52 -7.07
N MET A 157 4.59 -28.26 -6.54
CA MET A 157 4.33 -28.33 -5.10
C MET A 157 3.62 -29.65 -4.81
N ARG A 158 3.91 -30.26 -3.66
CA ARG A 158 3.28 -31.50 -3.19
C ARG A 158 2.82 -31.37 -1.76
N ASP A 159 1.80 -32.13 -1.42
CA ASP A 159 1.24 -32.13 -0.07
C ASP A 159 2.19 -32.75 0.97
N GLU A 160 3.10 -33.63 0.52
CA GLU A 160 4.11 -34.26 1.37
C GLU A 160 5.19 -33.27 1.84
N GLY A 161 5.30 -32.11 1.19
CA GLY A 161 6.24 -31.05 1.54
C GLY A 161 5.65 -29.66 1.36
N PRO A 162 4.72 -29.24 2.24
CA PRO A 162 4.11 -27.92 2.13
C PRO A 162 5.15 -26.81 2.16
N GLY A 163 5.15 -25.97 1.11
CA GLY A 163 6.11 -24.88 0.96
C GLY A 163 7.44 -25.24 0.31
N PHE A 164 7.73 -26.52 0.06
CA PHE A 164 8.93 -26.96 -0.66
C PHE A 164 8.66 -27.14 -2.16
N PRO A 165 9.40 -26.45 -3.04
CA PRO A 165 9.33 -26.72 -4.47
C PRO A 165 10.13 -27.99 -4.83
N PHE A 166 9.47 -28.95 -5.44
CA PHE A 166 10.11 -30.12 -6.02
C PHE A 166 10.52 -29.82 -7.46
N PHE A 167 11.80 -29.77 -7.72
CA PHE A 167 12.32 -29.48 -9.07
C PHE A 167 12.08 -30.64 -10.01
N LEU A 168 11.53 -30.35 -11.17
CA LEU A 168 11.39 -31.25 -12.29
C LEU A 168 12.68 -31.25 -13.16
N PRO A 169 12.84 -32.15 -14.11
CA PRO A 169 14.07 -32.22 -14.92
C PRO A 169 14.48 -30.87 -15.53
N ASN A 170 13.55 -30.14 -16.15
CA ASN A 170 13.83 -28.81 -16.72
C ASN A 170 14.27 -27.79 -15.66
N GLY A 171 13.66 -27.84 -14.49
CA GLY A 171 14.04 -26.99 -13.38
C GLY A 171 15.41 -27.30 -12.82
N MET A 172 15.80 -28.60 -12.79
CA MET A 172 17.13 -29.00 -12.38
C MET A 172 18.22 -28.55 -13.37
N VAL A 173 17.96 -28.62 -14.68
CA VAL A 173 18.87 -28.07 -15.67
C VAL A 173 19.11 -26.59 -15.44
N LEU A 174 18.03 -25.79 -15.32
CA LEU A 174 18.13 -24.37 -15.06
C LEU A 174 18.90 -24.07 -13.77
N LYS A 175 18.53 -24.75 -12.67
CA LYS A 175 19.19 -24.61 -11.37
C LYS A 175 20.68 -24.90 -11.43
N ASN A 176 21.05 -26.01 -12.02
CA ASN A 176 22.46 -26.40 -12.12
C ASN A 176 23.26 -25.41 -12.96
N THR A 177 22.73 -24.98 -14.11
CA THR A 177 23.38 -23.97 -14.96
C THR A 177 23.67 -22.67 -14.19
N LEU A 178 22.70 -22.20 -13.40
CA LEU A 178 22.88 -21.01 -12.57
C LEU A 178 23.89 -21.23 -11.43
N LEU A 179 23.86 -22.40 -10.79
CA LEU A 179 24.81 -22.75 -9.73
C LEU A 179 26.25 -22.91 -10.29
N ASP A 180 26.41 -23.48 -11.45
CA ASP A 180 27.73 -23.64 -12.05
C ASP A 180 28.33 -22.29 -12.45
N TYR A 181 27.53 -21.40 -13.04
CA TYR A 181 27.93 -20.01 -13.28
C TYR A 181 28.29 -19.27 -11.97
N TRP A 182 27.49 -19.44 -10.94
CA TRP A 182 27.76 -18.85 -9.63
C TRP A 182 29.07 -19.36 -9.03
N ARG A 183 29.33 -20.67 -9.10
CA ARG A 183 30.58 -21.28 -8.63
C ARG A 183 31.80 -20.80 -9.42
N GLU A 184 31.68 -20.68 -10.72
CA GLU A 184 32.73 -20.14 -11.56
C GLU A 184 33.17 -18.75 -11.13
N ILE A 185 32.20 -17.83 -10.95
CA ILE A 185 32.50 -16.46 -10.50
C ILE A 185 33.09 -16.44 -9.10
N HIS A 186 32.56 -17.23 -8.16
CA HIS A 186 32.95 -17.17 -6.75
C HIS A 186 34.27 -17.93 -6.48
N ASN A 187 34.61 -18.92 -7.25
CA ASN A 187 35.93 -19.58 -7.16
C ASN A 187 37.07 -18.58 -7.39
N LEU A 188 36.87 -17.57 -8.20
CA LEU A 188 37.85 -16.51 -8.42
C LEU A 188 37.95 -15.54 -7.21
N SER A 189 36.89 -15.41 -6.42
CA SER A 189 36.86 -14.51 -5.26
C SER A 189 37.36 -15.15 -3.98
N LEU A 190 37.22 -16.45 -3.79
CA LEU A 190 37.68 -17.18 -2.60
C LEU A 190 39.23 -17.29 -2.52
N ILE A 191 39.95 -17.04 -3.59
CA ILE A 191 41.40 -16.95 -3.59
C ILE A 191 41.92 -15.68 -2.89
N HIS A 192 41.06 -14.68 -2.68
CA HIS A 192 41.40 -13.40 -2.07
C HIS A 192 40.95 -13.25 -0.62
N ILE A 193 40.37 -14.27 -0.03
CA ILE A 193 40.03 -14.34 1.38
C ILE A 193 41.01 -15.24 2.11
#